data_dfbbf176a1056a5b65c6edc51d09901b
#
_entry.id   dfbbf176a1056a5b65c6edc51d09901b
#
_cell.length_a   1.000
_cell.length_b   1.000
_cell.length_c   1.000
_cell.angle_alpha   90.00
_cell.angle_beta   90.00
_cell.angle_gamma   90.00
#
_symmetry.space_group_name_H-M   'P 1'
#
loop_
_entity.id
_entity.type
_entity.pdbx_description
1 polymer ?
#
loop_
_entity_poly.entity_id
_entity_poly.type
_entity_poly.pdbx_seq_one_letter_code
_entity_poly.pdbx_strand_id
1 'polypeptide(L)'
;MIKKDYTRCWKAADRRELHLIRLWEETALKQRLLGALLIIFIFTLLYILMVLNLLKHIESIWKPALLYLIILAGVSFVWGAIIYEDEKKLWSGRFYTRIVTCIGHTEINTRYNTSYSLDILGEEGEILEKVEVSAAVLKAAKHQDKLLAATHNPEELRPHILVPLS
;
A
#
# COMPACT_ATOMS: atom_id res chain seq x y z
N MET A 1 20.38 -21.89 14.81
CA MET A 1 19.04 -21.56 14.25
C MET A 1 19.10 -21.92 12.77
N ILE A 2 18.47 -23.02 12.36
CA ILE A 2 18.50 -23.48 10.95
C ILE A 2 17.57 -22.54 10.19
N LYS A 3 18.13 -21.72 9.31
CA LYS A 3 17.37 -20.88 8.40
C LYS A 3 16.64 -21.82 7.43
N LYS A 4 15.33 -22.00 7.57
CA LYS A 4 14.54 -22.77 6.60
C LYS A 4 14.65 -22.06 5.25
N ASP A 5 15.03 -22.81 4.24
CA ASP A 5 15.13 -22.32 2.88
C ASP A 5 13.72 -22.36 2.25
N TYR A 6 13.09 -21.19 2.13
CA TYR A 6 11.75 -21.03 1.55
C TYR A 6 11.78 -20.75 0.05
N THR A 7 12.96 -20.71 -0.56
CA THR A 7 13.10 -20.40 -2.00
C THR A 7 12.38 -21.41 -2.89
N ARG A 8 12.17 -22.64 -2.40
CA ARG A 8 11.46 -23.69 -3.13
C ARG A 8 9.95 -23.48 -3.21
N CYS A 9 9.37 -22.71 -2.30
CA CYS A 9 7.93 -22.42 -2.28
C CYS A 9 7.53 -21.34 -3.31
N TRP A 10 8.51 -20.64 -3.87
CA TRP A 10 8.29 -19.53 -4.77
C TRP A 10 8.76 -19.85 -6.18
N LYS A 11 7.93 -19.52 -7.18
CA LYS A 11 8.30 -19.58 -8.60
C LYS A 11 8.43 -18.18 -9.18
N ALA A 12 9.25 -18.00 -10.19
CA ALA A 12 9.28 -16.74 -10.93
C ALA A 12 7.90 -16.48 -11.56
N ALA A 13 7.40 -15.25 -11.40
CA ALA A 13 6.09 -14.87 -11.92
C ALA A 13 6.04 -15.00 -13.45
N ASP A 14 4.98 -15.58 -13.96
CA ASP A 14 4.72 -15.63 -15.40
C ASP A 14 4.16 -14.29 -15.91
N ARG A 15 3.99 -14.15 -17.24
CA ARG A 15 3.50 -12.90 -17.84
C ARG A 15 2.07 -12.55 -17.39
N ARG A 16 1.21 -13.52 -17.14
CA ARG A 16 -0.17 -13.31 -16.70
C ARG A 16 -0.19 -12.89 -15.24
N GLU A 17 0.57 -13.56 -14.41
CA GLU A 17 0.72 -13.24 -12.99
C GLU A 17 1.30 -11.81 -12.81
N LEU A 18 2.34 -11.46 -13.57
CA LEU A 18 2.89 -10.10 -13.58
C LEU A 18 1.87 -9.05 -13.99
N HIS A 19 1.04 -9.35 -14.99
CA HIS A 19 -0.01 -8.43 -15.42
C HIS A 19 -1.05 -8.22 -14.32
N LEU A 20 -1.50 -9.29 -13.65
CA LEU A 20 -2.44 -9.22 -12.54
C LEU A 20 -1.87 -8.42 -11.35
N ILE A 21 -0.63 -8.70 -10.96
CA ILE A 21 0.06 -7.96 -9.89
C ILE A 21 0.13 -6.47 -10.22
N ARG A 22 0.56 -6.13 -11.44
CA ARG A 22 0.68 -4.74 -11.88
C ARG A 22 -0.66 -4.02 -11.90
N LEU A 23 -1.70 -4.65 -12.43
CA LEU A 23 -3.05 -4.08 -12.47
C LEU A 23 -3.58 -3.76 -11.07
N TRP A 24 -3.35 -4.68 -10.13
CA TRP A 24 -3.78 -4.54 -8.75
C TRP A 24 -3.02 -3.45 -8.01
N GLU A 25 -1.69 -3.45 -8.11
CA GLU A 25 -0.84 -2.45 -7.48
C GLU A 25 -1.00 -1.06 -8.11
N GLU A 26 -1.19 -0.96 -9.42
CA GLU A 26 -1.48 0.30 -10.09
C GLU A 26 -2.79 0.92 -9.58
N THR A 27 -3.80 0.08 -9.33
CA THR A 27 -5.06 0.54 -8.73
C THR A 27 -4.86 1.05 -7.30
N ALA A 28 -4.05 0.33 -6.50
CA ALA A 28 -3.70 0.75 -5.15
C ALA A 28 -2.89 2.07 -5.13
N LEU A 29 -1.92 2.22 -6.05
CA LEU A 29 -1.16 3.46 -6.22
C LEU A 29 -2.05 4.64 -6.60
N LYS A 30 -2.99 4.45 -7.52
CA LYS A 30 -3.96 5.50 -7.89
C LYS A 30 -4.82 5.94 -6.70
N GLN A 31 -5.25 5.00 -5.87
CA GLN A 31 -6.01 5.31 -4.65
C GLN A 31 -5.17 6.09 -3.63
N ARG A 32 -3.89 5.70 -3.44
CA ARG A 32 -2.96 6.44 -2.57
C ARG A 32 -2.71 7.85 -3.09
N LEU A 33 -2.52 8.02 -4.40
CA LEU A 33 -2.33 9.33 -5.03
C LEU A 33 -3.57 10.21 -4.83
N LEU A 34 -4.76 9.66 -5.05
CA LEU A 34 -6.01 10.40 -4.84
C LEU A 34 -6.17 10.84 -3.38
N GLY A 35 -5.85 9.97 -2.42
CA GLY A 35 -5.83 10.28 -1.00
C GLY A 35 -4.86 11.41 -0.65
N ALA A 36 -3.65 11.37 -1.20
CA ALA A 36 -2.65 12.43 -1.00
C ALA A 36 -3.12 13.78 -1.57
N LEU A 37 -3.70 13.79 -2.77
CA LEU A 37 -4.26 15.00 -3.37
C LEU A 37 -5.42 15.58 -2.54
N LEU A 38 -6.28 14.73 -2.01
CA LEU A 38 -7.39 15.16 -1.13
C LEU A 38 -6.86 15.80 0.16
N ILE A 39 -5.85 15.22 0.78
CA ILE A 39 -5.20 15.76 1.98
C ILE A 39 -4.60 17.15 1.67
N ILE A 40 -3.84 17.27 0.58
CA ILE A 40 -3.26 18.55 0.14
C ILE A 40 -4.35 19.59 -0.08
N PHE A 41 -5.46 19.20 -0.73
CA PHE A 41 -6.60 20.09 -0.96
C PHE A 41 -7.23 20.60 0.34
N ILE A 42 -7.47 19.70 1.32
CA ILE A 42 -8.02 20.07 2.62
C ILE A 42 -7.09 21.04 3.35
N PHE A 43 -5.78 20.75 3.40
CA PHE A 43 -4.80 21.64 4.04
C PHE A 43 -4.74 23.01 3.36
N THR A 44 -4.81 23.05 2.03
CA THR A 44 -4.86 24.30 1.27
C THR A 44 -6.10 25.13 1.63
N LEU A 45 -7.26 24.46 1.70
CA LEU A 45 -8.52 25.13 2.08
C LEU A 45 -8.45 25.70 3.51
N LEU A 46 -7.97 24.92 4.46
CA LEU A 46 -7.78 25.36 5.86
C LEU A 46 -6.81 26.53 5.95
N TYR A 47 -5.72 26.50 5.19
CA TYR A 47 -4.77 27.60 5.14
C TYR A 47 -5.42 28.88 4.58
N ILE A 48 -6.18 28.80 3.50
CA ILE A 48 -6.91 29.93 2.93
C ILE A 48 -7.86 30.53 3.98
N LEU A 49 -8.63 29.70 4.66
CA LEU A 49 -9.56 30.13 5.72
C LEU A 49 -8.82 30.83 6.87
N MET A 50 -7.67 30.28 7.27
CA MET A 50 -6.82 30.87 8.30
C MET A 50 -6.31 32.25 7.88
N VAL A 51 -5.79 32.37 6.65
CA VAL A 51 -5.31 33.66 6.11
C VAL A 51 -6.42 34.67 6.02
N LEU A 52 -7.61 34.32 5.54
CA LEU A 52 -8.76 35.21 5.47
C LEU A 52 -9.17 35.76 6.85
N ASN A 53 -9.09 34.94 7.88
CA ASN A 53 -9.38 35.38 9.26
C ASN A 53 -8.28 36.29 9.82
N LEU A 54 -7.02 36.02 9.47
CA LEU A 54 -5.87 36.80 9.96
C LEU A 54 -5.61 38.08 9.16
N LEU A 55 -6.15 38.23 7.94
CA LEU A 55 -6.00 39.41 7.07
C LEU A 55 -6.30 40.73 7.76
N LYS A 56 -7.15 40.73 8.78
CA LYS A 56 -7.48 41.91 9.60
C LYS A 56 -6.35 42.37 10.53
N HIS A 57 -5.34 41.50 10.76
CA HIS A 57 -4.30 41.70 11.76
C HIS A 57 -2.87 41.60 11.23
N ILE A 58 -2.67 41.29 9.96
CA ILE A 58 -1.33 41.06 9.37
C ILE A 58 -1.01 42.18 8.38
N GLU A 59 0.08 42.91 8.64
CA GLU A 59 0.60 43.93 7.75
C GLU A 59 1.19 43.36 6.44
N SER A 60 1.51 42.08 6.38
CA SER A 60 2.13 41.44 5.21
C SER A 60 1.72 40.00 5.05
N ILE A 61 1.03 39.69 3.94
CA ILE A 61 0.57 38.36 3.56
C ILE A 61 1.73 37.46 3.07
N TRP A 62 2.84 38.05 2.62
CA TRP A 62 3.93 37.30 1.99
C TRP A 62 4.63 36.30 2.90
N LYS A 63 4.81 36.62 4.18
CA LYS A 63 5.47 35.72 5.14
C LYS A 63 4.72 34.42 5.35
N PRO A 64 3.42 34.43 5.71
CA PRO A 64 2.66 33.17 5.85
C PRO A 64 2.50 32.43 4.51
N ALA A 65 2.38 33.12 3.38
CA ALA A 65 2.30 32.50 2.07
C ALA A 65 3.59 31.74 1.71
N LEU A 66 4.74 32.33 1.96
CA LEU A 66 6.04 31.69 1.73
C LEU A 66 6.22 30.45 2.62
N LEU A 67 5.87 30.54 3.89
CA LEU A 67 5.93 29.41 4.82
C LEU A 67 5.05 28.25 4.33
N TYR A 68 3.83 28.56 3.91
CA TYR A 68 2.92 27.55 3.37
C TYR A 68 3.50 26.87 2.13
N LEU A 69 4.07 27.62 1.18
CA LEU A 69 4.69 27.08 -0.02
C LEU A 69 5.86 26.14 0.30
N ILE A 70 6.68 26.50 1.29
CA ILE A 70 7.79 25.66 1.74
C ILE A 70 7.27 24.33 2.32
N ILE A 71 6.25 24.39 3.18
CA ILE A 71 5.64 23.19 3.76
C ILE A 71 5.01 22.32 2.67
N LEU A 72 4.25 22.93 1.75
CA LEU A 72 3.62 22.22 0.64
C LEU A 72 4.65 21.53 -0.26
N ALA A 73 5.73 22.22 -0.60
CA ALA A 73 6.82 21.66 -1.39
C ALA A 73 7.50 20.49 -0.68
N GLY A 74 7.76 20.61 0.63
CA GLY A 74 8.35 19.55 1.45
C GLY A 74 7.45 18.30 1.49
N VAL A 75 6.17 18.48 1.77
CA VAL A 75 5.20 17.36 1.79
C VAL A 75 5.09 16.71 0.41
N SER A 76 4.98 17.50 -0.66
CA SER A 76 4.89 16.99 -2.04
C SER A 76 6.15 16.22 -2.44
N PHE A 77 7.34 16.69 -2.02
CA PHE A 77 8.60 16.00 -2.29
C PHE A 77 8.66 14.63 -1.60
N VAL A 78 8.32 14.56 -0.31
CA VAL A 78 8.31 13.29 0.44
C VAL A 78 7.33 12.29 -0.16
N TRP A 79 6.09 12.71 -0.45
CA TRP A 79 5.10 11.86 -1.07
C TRP A 79 5.50 11.42 -2.47
N GLY A 80 6.05 12.34 -3.27
CA GLY A 80 6.56 12.04 -4.60
C GLY A 80 7.68 11.00 -4.58
N ALA A 81 8.60 11.08 -3.62
CA ALA A 81 9.67 10.11 -3.46
C ALA A 81 9.14 8.72 -3.10
N ILE A 82 8.16 8.63 -2.17
CA ILE A 82 7.54 7.35 -1.78
C ILE A 82 6.83 6.70 -2.99
N ILE A 83 6.01 7.47 -3.70
CA ILE A 83 5.28 6.98 -4.88
C ILE A 83 6.27 6.53 -5.97
N TYR A 84 7.34 7.30 -6.21
CA TYR A 84 8.35 6.96 -7.20
C TYR A 84 9.10 5.65 -6.86
N GLU A 85 9.43 5.42 -5.58
CA GLU A 85 10.05 4.16 -5.15
C GLU A 85 9.11 2.96 -5.33
N ASP A 86 7.84 3.12 -4.97
CA ASP A 86 6.82 2.07 -5.14
C ASP A 86 6.61 1.75 -6.62
N GLU A 87 6.51 2.77 -7.48
CA GLU A 87 6.39 2.60 -8.93
C GLU A 87 7.63 1.94 -9.53
N LYS A 88 8.82 2.36 -9.12
CA LYS A 88 10.07 1.76 -9.57
C LYS A 88 10.15 0.28 -9.20
N LYS A 89 9.76 -0.11 -7.99
CA LYS A 89 9.69 -1.52 -7.56
C LYS A 89 8.70 -2.30 -8.42
N LEU A 90 7.55 -1.73 -8.70
CA LEU A 90 6.51 -2.36 -9.52
C LEU A 90 6.97 -2.64 -10.96
N TRP A 91 7.68 -1.70 -11.59
CA TRP A 91 8.08 -1.81 -13.00
C TRP A 91 9.41 -2.52 -13.22
N SER A 92 10.37 -2.37 -12.32
CA SER A 92 11.71 -2.98 -12.42
C SER A 92 11.85 -4.28 -11.63
N GLY A 93 10.90 -4.58 -10.74
CA GLY A 93 10.99 -5.69 -9.81
C GLY A 93 10.83 -7.05 -10.48
N ARG A 94 11.64 -7.99 -10.06
CA ARG A 94 11.39 -9.41 -10.26
C ARG A 94 10.41 -9.85 -9.19
N PHE A 95 9.31 -10.44 -9.61
CA PHE A 95 8.32 -11.00 -8.69
C PHE A 95 8.46 -12.51 -8.67
N TYR A 96 8.33 -13.04 -7.47
CA TYR A 96 8.17 -14.46 -7.23
C TYR A 96 6.76 -14.68 -6.70
N THR A 97 6.11 -15.71 -7.20
CA THR A 97 4.69 -15.97 -6.93
C THR A 97 4.46 -17.37 -6.41
N ARG A 98 3.39 -17.54 -5.67
CA ARG A 98 2.80 -18.83 -5.30
C ARG A 98 1.31 -18.69 -5.10
N ILE A 99 0.60 -19.81 -5.20
CA ILE A 99 -0.82 -19.85 -4.88
C ILE A 99 -0.97 -20.16 -3.39
N VAL A 100 -1.87 -19.43 -2.73
CA VAL A 100 -2.23 -19.66 -1.34
C VAL A 100 -3.74 -19.67 -1.21
N THR A 101 -4.25 -20.29 -0.14
CA THR A 101 -5.70 -20.35 0.13
C THR A 101 -6.01 -19.48 1.33
N CYS A 102 -7.04 -18.65 1.23
CA CYS A 102 -7.53 -17.85 2.36
C CYS A 102 -8.27 -18.77 3.33
N ILE A 103 -7.81 -18.84 4.59
CA ILE A 103 -8.43 -19.67 5.64
C ILE A 103 -9.11 -18.85 6.73
N GLY A 104 -8.80 -17.57 6.82
CA GLY A 104 -9.39 -16.67 7.79
C GLY A 104 -9.15 -15.21 7.44
N HIS A 105 -9.94 -14.33 8.01
CA HIS A 105 -9.74 -12.89 7.89
C HIS A 105 -9.99 -12.21 9.24
N THR A 106 -9.24 -11.16 9.50
CA THR A 106 -9.35 -10.38 10.72
C THR A 106 -9.31 -8.91 10.39
N GLU A 107 -10.30 -8.18 10.91
CA GLU A 107 -10.34 -6.73 10.89
C GLU A 107 -10.12 -6.24 12.32
N ILE A 108 -9.05 -5.51 12.54
CA ILE A 108 -8.71 -4.95 13.84
C ILE A 108 -9.01 -3.45 13.80
N ASN A 109 -10.10 -3.07 14.43
CA ASN A 109 -10.50 -1.68 14.59
C ASN A 109 -9.88 -1.12 15.87
N THR A 110 -8.92 -0.23 15.73
CA THR A 110 -8.38 0.57 16.83
C THR A 110 -9.01 1.97 16.79
N ARG A 111 -8.86 2.72 17.89
CA ARG A 111 -9.42 4.09 17.98
C ARG A 111 -8.90 5.02 16.87
N TYR A 112 -7.75 4.72 16.27
CA TYR A 112 -7.07 5.60 15.31
C TYR A 112 -6.83 4.95 13.94
N ASN A 113 -6.96 3.63 13.83
CA ASN A 113 -6.67 2.93 12.59
C ASN A 113 -7.42 1.60 12.51
N THR A 114 -7.79 1.22 11.31
CA THR A 114 -8.31 -0.11 10.98
C THR A 114 -7.24 -0.85 10.19
N SER A 115 -6.75 -1.95 10.73
CA SER A 115 -5.84 -2.86 10.02
C SER A 115 -6.59 -4.11 9.57
N TYR A 116 -6.25 -4.58 8.38
CA TYR A 116 -6.85 -5.75 7.77
C TYR A 116 -5.78 -6.83 7.62
N SER A 117 -6.12 -8.05 7.98
CA SER A 117 -5.22 -9.18 7.83
C SER A 117 -5.95 -10.43 7.39
N LEU A 118 -5.24 -11.28 6.64
CA LEU A 118 -5.69 -12.60 6.24
C LEU A 118 -4.81 -13.67 6.86
N ASP A 119 -5.43 -14.78 7.20
CA ASP A 119 -4.75 -16.03 7.48
C ASP A 119 -4.75 -16.86 6.22
N ILE A 120 -3.58 -17.28 5.78
CA ILE A 120 -3.40 -17.98 4.52
C ILE A 120 -2.70 -19.32 4.70
N LEU A 121 -3.11 -20.31 3.91
CA LEU A 121 -2.54 -21.64 3.84
C LEU A 121 -1.75 -21.76 2.53
N GLY A 122 -0.46 -22.06 2.62
CA GLY A 122 0.36 -22.37 1.47
C GLY A 122 0.16 -23.78 0.95
N GLU A 123 0.70 -24.07 -0.23
CA GLU A 123 0.57 -25.39 -0.89
C GLU A 123 1.29 -26.50 -0.11
N GLU A 124 2.33 -26.18 0.65
CA GLU A 124 3.06 -27.15 1.47
C GLU A 124 2.44 -27.36 2.88
N GLY A 125 1.26 -26.76 3.13
CA GLY A 125 0.56 -26.87 4.40
C GLY A 125 1.04 -25.87 5.47
N GLU A 126 1.89 -24.91 5.11
CA GLU A 126 2.30 -23.84 6.01
C GLU A 126 1.17 -22.83 6.21
N ILE A 127 0.92 -22.46 7.46
CA ILE A 127 -0.06 -21.45 7.83
C ILE A 127 0.68 -20.15 8.14
N LEU A 128 0.26 -19.08 7.49
CA LEU A 128 0.71 -17.72 7.77
C LEU A 128 -0.45 -16.93 8.35
N GLU A 129 -0.34 -16.62 9.61
CA GLU A 129 -1.34 -15.84 10.34
C GLU A 129 -1.06 -14.33 10.20
N LYS A 130 -2.14 -13.55 10.17
CA LYS A 130 -2.12 -12.09 10.22
C LYS A 130 -1.23 -11.46 9.12
N VAL A 131 -1.38 -11.92 7.89
CA VAL A 131 -0.76 -11.26 6.75
C VAL A 131 -1.52 -9.98 6.45
N GLU A 132 -0.85 -8.84 6.59
CA GLU A 132 -1.47 -7.54 6.34
C GLU A 132 -1.88 -7.38 4.89
N VAL A 133 -3.08 -6.85 4.68
CA VAL A 133 -3.67 -6.66 3.36
C VAL A 133 -4.40 -5.32 3.27
N SER A 134 -4.67 -4.88 2.06
CA SER A 134 -5.54 -3.72 1.84
C SER A 134 -7.02 -4.10 2.07
N ALA A 135 -7.85 -3.10 2.38
CA ALA A 135 -9.29 -3.28 2.48
C ALA A 135 -9.92 -3.87 1.22
N ALA A 136 -9.36 -3.57 0.05
CA ALA A 136 -9.82 -4.11 -1.23
C ALA A 136 -9.58 -5.62 -1.33
N VAL A 137 -8.40 -6.10 -0.91
CA VAL A 137 -8.08 -7.53 -0.86
C VAL A 137 -8.99 -8.24 0.13
N LEU A 138 -9.18 -7.68 1.33
CA LEU A 138 -10.06 -8.28 2.34
C LEU A 138 -11.50 -8.45 1.84
N LYS A 139 -12.03 -7.44 1.15
CA LYS A 139 -13.39 -7.49 0.59
C LYS A 139 -13.54 -8.48 -0.56
N ALA A 140 -12.48 -8.66 -1.35
CA ALA A 140 -12.48 -9.56 -2.49
C ALA A 140 -12.21 -11.01 -2.10
N ALA A 141 -11.36 -11.24 -1.08
CA ALA A 141 -11.00 -12.58 -0.63
C ALA A 141 -12.09 -13.18 0.27
N LYS A 142 -12.65 -14.31 -0.14
CA LYS A 142 -13.57 -15.11 0.68
C LYS A 142 -12.84 -16.28 1.30
N HIS A 143 -13.45 -16.91 2.31
CA HIS A 143 -12.92 -18.13 2.88
C HIS A 143 -12.81 -19.23 1.80
N GLN A 144 -11.66 -19.91 1.76
CA GLN A 144 -11.27 -20.92 0.78
C GLN A 144 -10.98 -20.40 -0.65
N ASP A 145 -11.00 -19.09 -0.89
CA ASP A 145 -10.56 -18.54 -2.18
C ASP A 145 -9.05 -18.72 -2.37
N LYS A 146 -8.68 -18.98 -3.62
CA LYS A 146 -7.27 -18.99 -4.02
C LYS A 146 -6.80 -17.58 -4.29
N LEU A 147 -5.66 -17.24 -3.72
CA LEU A 147 -5.00 -15.95 -3.89
C LEU A 147 -3.63 -16.17 -4.53
N LEU A 148 -3.23 -15.24 -5.38
CA LEU A 148 -1.85 -15.13 -5.86
C LEU A 148 -1.05 -14.35 -4.84
N ALA A 149 -0.14 -15.01 -4.15
CA ALA A 149 0.82 -14.38 -3.27
C ALA A 149 2.07 -14.02 -4.05
N ALA A 150 2.58 -12.79 -3.87
CA ALA A 150 3.75 -12.32 -4.55
C ALA A 150 4.74 -11.66 -3.58
N THR A 151 6.04 -11.83 -3.85
CA THR A 151 7.14 -11.20 -3.13
C THR A 151 8.25 -10.80 -4.10
N HIS A 152 9.06 -9.83 -3.68
CA HIS A 152 10.32 -9.50 -4.36
C HIS A 152 11.51 -10.33 -3.85
N ASN A 153 11.37 -10.90 -2.65
CA ASN A 153 12.42 -11.68 -2.02
C ASN A 153 11.94 -13.11 -1.72
N PRO A 154 12.39 -14.11 -2.48
CA PRO A 154 11.96 -15.51 -2.29
C PRO A 154 12.51 -16.16 -1.00
N GLU A 155 13.45 -15.51 -0.30
CA GLU A 155 13.94 -15.98 1.00
C GLU A 155 12.93 -15.73 2.12
N GLU A 156 11.97 -14.82 1.91
CA GLU A 156 10.94 -14.49 2.86
C GLU A 156 9.70 -15.37 2.64
N LEU A 157 9.19 -15.95 3.71
CA LEU A 157 7.96 -16.75 3.65
C LEU A 157 6.72 -15.88 3.49
N ARG A 158 6.73 -14.65 4.05
CA ARG A 158 5.58 -13.74 4.00
C ARG A 158 5.48 -13.05 2.64
N PRO A 159 4.31 -13.08 2.00
CA PRO A 159 4.07 -12.31 0.79
C PRO A 159 3.99 -10.82 1.11
N HIS A 160 4.43 -9.99 0.17
CA HIS A 160 4.23 -8.55 0.23
C HIS A 160 2.93 -8.12 -0.46
N ILE A 161 2.47 -8.92 -1.42
CA ILE A 161 1.29 -8.64 -2.24
C ILE A 161 0.41 -9.88 -2.25
N LEU A 162 -0.89 -9.69 -2.07
CA LEU A 162 -1.92 -10.71 -2.26
C LEU A 162 -2.93 -10.22 -3.31
N VAL A 163 -3.16 -11.01 -4.33
CA VAL A 163 -4.09 -10.70 -5.42
C VAL A 163 -5.16 -11.77 -5.49
N PRO A 164 -6.45 -11.44 -5.37
CA PRO A 164 -7.53 -12.38 -5.59
C PRO A 164 -7.52 -12.91 -7.02
N LEU A 165 -7.75 -14.22 -7.17
CA LEU A 165 -7.80 -14.90 -8.48
C LEU A 165 -9.22 -15.09 -9.02
N SER A 166 -10.22 -14.59 -8.28
CA SER A 166 -11.65 -14.63 -8.65
C SER A 166 -12.10 -13.43 -9.45
#